data_d70a16655b75f9817197983f985dfdd1
#
_entry.id   d70a16655b75f9817197983f985dfdd1
#
_cell.length_a   1.000
_cell.length_b   1.000
_cell.length_c   1.000
_cell.angle_alpha   90.00
_cell.angle_beta   90.00
_cell.angle_gamma   90.00
#
_symmetry.space_group_name_H-M   'P 1'
#
loop_
_entity.id
_entity.type
_entity.pdbx_description
1 polymer ?
#
loop_
_entity_poly.entity_id
_entity_poly.type
_entity_poly.pdbx_seq_one_letter_code
_entity_poly.pdbx_strand_id
1 'polypeptide(L)'
;MEGHDAELILIVGALLAAGIGAALAADRVRVPGLLLFLGLGILVGSEGIGGVEFDDVGAAQTAGTIGLVLILFEGGLTAGWHEIRPVIRTAVGLATIGTFLTAMATGLAAIWIFDLSTLQGLILGAAVAATDSAAIFAVLRGSQLERLLARTLEGESGMNDPVALLLVIGFGEWILDPSYGAPDMILAFVVKLGLGAALGLAAGWFARRAIAWVELPTQGLYPVATLATAALSYGVAEVAGGSGFLAVYVAALVLGTGSLPARTTVVSFHQGLSWLAQIGLFFLLGLLVFPAELWGVAGKGLLLSVVLIFVARPLATMLVTLPARLNLRERAMLSWAGLRGAIPIWLATFPVVSGVAESTLIFDVVFFVVLTSTVIQGATVEPLARWLGVTSSEPALPQPVADVGMVRELGGELVAWEVGEGDAAAGLLVRELGLPREALVHLIVREGRAIAPRGSTRVEAGDELHLLVQEHRREEVEELTRLWREGPLGEPAPMLLPRRSAPQVFSVRPGRSLDDDPARPGRVDGIPVRARLRSRRDQPGALVALADGRFAITGADHLAVGGRRALAEWCGRRALRAGIGEAERSWWQEAAGALVVPVPRPR
;
A
#
# COMPACT_ATOMS: atom_id res chain seq x y z
N MET A 1 -14.51 36.10 27.57
CA MET A 1 -14.38 34.64 27.40
C MET A 1 -15.18 34.12 26.20
N GLU A 2 -16.41 34.56 25.96
CA GLU A 2 -17.26 34.03 24.89
C GLU A 2 -16.79 34.35 23.45
N GLY A 3 -15.99 35.41 23.23
CA GLY A 3 -15.46 35.72 21.86
C GLY A 3 -14.24 34.91 21.46
N HIS A 4 -13.37 34.59 22.40
CA HIS A 4 -12.09 33.92 22.10
C HIS A 4 -12.24 32.48 21.61
N ASP A 5 -13.20 31.72 22.15
CA ASP A 5 -13.48 30.35 21.74
C ASP A 5 -14.05 30.31 20.31
N ALA A 6 -14.95 31.26 19.97
CA ALA A 6 -15.52 31.37 18.63
C ALA A 6 -14.47 31.75 17.59
N GLU A 7 -13.54 32.65 17.91
CA GLU A 7 -12.43 33.03 17.05
C GLU A 7 -11.47 31.87 16.83
N LEU A 8 -11.12 31.10 17.87
CA LEU A 8 -10.27 29.90 17.73
C LEU A 8 -10.92 28.86 16.84
N ILE A 9 -12.21 28.56 17.03
CA ILE A 9 -12.93 27.58 16.19
C ILE A 9 -12.97 28.07 14.74
N LEU A 10 -13.22 29.36 14.50
CA LEU A 10 -13.23 29.95 13.17
C LEU A 10 -11.85 29.84 12.49
N ILE A 11 -10.78 30.17 13.22
CA ILE A 11 -9.40 30.09 12.72
C ILE A 11 -9.07 28.63 12.34
N VAL A 12 -9.35 27.67 13.23
CA VAL A 12 -9.10 26.24 12.96
C VAL A 12 -9.91 25.77 11.75
N GLY A 13 -11.19 26.14 11.67
CA GLY A 13 -12.04 25.80 10.53
C GLY A 13 -11.55 26.41 9.20
N ALA A 14 -11.13 27.67 9.23
CA ALA A 14 -10.57 28.37 8.07
C ALA A 14 -9.25 27.75 7.62
N LEU A 15 -8.37 27.37 8.56
CA LEU A 15 -7.09 26.70 8.28
C LEU A 15 -7.30 25.32 7.65
N LEU A 16 -8.24 24.54 8.16
CA LEU A 16 -8.56 23.23 7.57
C LEU A 16 -9.13 23.37 6.16
N ALA A 17 -10.03 24.34 5.94
CA ALA A 17 -10.59 24.62 4.63
C ALA A 17 -9.50 25.11 3.65
N ALA A 18 -8.61 26.01 4.09
CA ALA A 18 -7.47 26.47 3.30
C ALA A 18 -6.48 25.32 3.02
N GLY A 19 -6.23 24.44 3.97
CA GLY A 19 -5.42 23.24 3.81
C GLY A 19 -5.98 22.30 2.74
N ILE A 20 -7.30 22.03 2.76
CA ILE A 20 -7.96 21.25 1.71
C ILE A 20 -7.82 21.95 0.34
N GLY A 21 -8.05 23.27 0.30
CA GLY A 21 -7.86 24.07 -0.92
C GLY A 21 -6.43 23.99 -1.45
N ALA A 22 -5.44 24.08 -0.56
CA ALA A 22 -4.03 23.94 -0.89
C ALA A 22 -3.70 22.53 -1.42
N ALA A 23 -4.25 21.47 -0.83
CA ALA A 23 -4.08 20.10 -1.32
C ALA A 23 -4.62 19.95 -2.75
N LEU A 24 -5.82 20.48 -3.02
CA LEU A 24 -6.42 20.49 -4.37
C LEU A 24 -5.61 21.32 -5.37
N ALA A 25 -5.05 22.45 -4.95
CA ALA A 25 -4.18 23.29 -5.78
C ALA A 25 -2.86 22.57 -6.09
N ALA A 26 -2.28 21.89 -5.10
CA ALA A 26 -1.06 21.11 -5.23
C ALA A 26 -1.16 20.06 -6.35
N ASP A 27 -2.28 19.35 -6.42
CA ASP A 27 -2.53 18.34 -7.44
C ASP A 27 -2.55 18.95 -8.86
N ARG A 28 -3.04 20.20 -8.99
CA ARG A 28 -3.07 20.91 -10.29
C ARG A 28 -1.71 21.43 -10.71
N VAL A 29 -0.93 21.95 -9.76
CA VAL A 29 0.38 22.61 -10.02
C VAL A 29 1.54 21.61 -10.01
N ARG A 30 1.29 20.36 -9.59
CA ARG A 30 2.29 19.29 -9.42
C ARG A 30 3.41 19.66 -8.44
N VAL A 31 3.06 20.37 -7.37
CA VAL A 31 3.94 20.72 -6.26
C VAL A 31 3.54 19.89 -5.05
N PRO A 32 4.47 19.43 -4.21
CA PRO A 32 4.11 18.76 -2.97
C PRO A 32 3.17 19.61 -2.13
N GLY A 33 1.98 19.08 -1.75
CA GLY A 33 0.98 19.81 -0.98
C GLY A 33 1.50 20.38 0.34
N LEU A 34 2.50 19.69 0.90
CA LEU A 34 3.19 20.07 2.13
C LEU A 34 3.84 21.46 2.06
N LEU A 35 4.39 21.85 0.90
CA LEU A 35 4.95 23.19 0.68
C LEU A 35 3.87 24.28 0.72
N LEU A 36 2.65 23.97 0.27
CA LEU A 36 1.56 24.92 0.32
C LEU A 36 1.04 25.13 1.75
N PHE A 37 1.06 24.09 2.58
CA PHE A 37 0.73 24.22 4.00
C PHE A 37 1.77 25.07 4.74
N LEU A 38 3.06 24.84 4.46
CA LEU A 38 4.15 25.64 4.97
C LEU A 38 4.04 27.10 4.52
N GLY A 39 3.80 27.33 3.23
CA GLY A 39 3.59 28.66 2.66
C GLY A 39 2.36 29.36 3.26
N LEU A 40 1.29 28.62 3.55
CA LEU A 40 0.12 29.16 4.24
C LEU A 40 0.48 29.62 5.67
N GLY A 41 1.28 28.84 6.40
CA GLY A 41 1.80 29.23 7.71
C GLY A 41 2.62 30.52 7.66
N ILE A 42 3.54 30.64 6.69
CA ILE A 42 4.34 31.86 6.46
C ILE A 42 3.44 33.06 6.13
N LEU A 43 2.43 32.88 5.27
CA LEU A 43 1.50 33.95 4.89
C LEU A 43 0.66 34.46 6.04
N VAL A 44 0.30 33.58 6.98
CA VAL A 44 -0.48 33.93 8.16
C VAL A 44 0.41 34.45 9.30
N GLY A 45 1.69 34.08 9.29
CA GLY A 45 2.68 34.45 10.30
C GLY A 45 2.97 35.93 10.44
N SER A 46 3.89 36.27 11.32
CA SER A 46 4.21 37.64 11.77
C SER A 46 4.65 38.59 10.65
N GLU A 47 5.44 38.12 9.69
CA GLU A 47 5.86 38.89 8.52
C GLU A 47 4.93 38.72 7.32
N GLY A 48 3.88 37.89 7.43
CA GLY A 48 2.90 37.63 6.39
C GLY A 48 1.70 38.56 6.44
N ILE A 49 0.72 38.31 5.55
CA ILE A 49 -0.52 39.11 5.46
C ILE A 49 -1.38 38.97 6.73
N GLY A 50 -1.27 37.81 7.42
CA GLY A 50 -2.10 37.50 8.61
C GLY A 50 -1.61 38.19 9.88
N GLY A 51 -0.33 38.54 9.98
CA GLY A 51 0.25 39.24 11.14
C GLY A 51 0.10 38.48 12.47
N VAL A 52 -0.02 37.13 12.42
CA VAL A 52 -0.14 36.32 13.64
C VAL A 52 1.25 36.10 14.24
N GLU A 53 1.49 36.68 15.39
CA GLU A 53 2.72 36.47 16.16
C GLU A 53 2.64 35.10 16.85
N PHE A 54 3.49 34.17 16.45
CA PHE A 54 3.64 32.86 17.08
C PHE A 54 5.14 32.55 17.25
N ASP A 55 5.61 32.71 18.49
CA ASP A 55 7.01 32.53 18.87
C ASP A 55 7.22 31.41 19.91
N ASP A 56 6.15 30.73 20.30
CA ASP A 56 6.22 29.61 21.25
C ASP A 56 6.74 28.33 20.57
N VAL A 57 8.07 28.25 20.46
CA VAL A 57 8.77 27.07 19.91
C VAL A 57 8.48 25.80 20.73
N GLY A 58 8.27 25.92 22.04
CA GLY A 58 7.94 24.80 22.92
C GLY A 58 6.55 24.20 22.62
N ALA A 59 5.56 25.07 22.40
CA ALA A 59 4.22 24.64 21.97
C ALA A 59 4.27 23.97 20.59
N ALA A 60 5.01 24.54 19.63
CA ALA A 60 5.22 23.94 18.32
C ALA A 60 5.92 22.57 18.41
N GLN A 61 6.93 22.42 19.26
CA GLN A 61 7.62 21.17 19.52
C GLN A 61 6.66 20.10 20.07
N THR A 62 5.82 20.48 21.05
CA THR A 62 4.83 19.57 21.64
C THR A 62 3.78 19.14 20.62
N ALA A 63 3.22 20.08 19.85
CA ALA A 63 2.26 19.79 18.80
C ALA A 63 2.89 18.89 17.70
N GLY A 64 4.15 19.16 17.36
CA GLY A 64 4.93 18.36 16.42
C GLY A 64 5.15 16.93 16.91
N THR A 65 5.43 16.76 18.21
CA THR A 65 5.56 15.44 18.84
C THR A 65 4.25 14.63 18.69
N ILE A 66 3.10 15.23 19.01
CA ILE A 66 1.79 14.60 18.86
C ILE A 66 1.53 14.25 17.38
N GLY A 67 1.77 15.21 16.50
CA GLY A 67 1.61 15.00 15.05
C GLY A 67 2.48 13.86 14.52
N LEU A 68 3.73 13.80 14.92
CA LEU A 68 4.67 12.76 14.51
C LEU A 68 4.28 11.38 15.03
N VAL A 69 3.77 11.27 16.25
CA VAL A 69 3.20 10.02 16.79
C VAL A 69 2.07 9.49 15.90
N LEU A 70 1.17 10.38 15.44
CA LEU A 70 0.05 10.01 14.58
C LEU A 70 0.51 9.57 13.19
N ILE A 71 1.47 10.29 12.61
CA ILE A 71 2.04 10.02 11.29
C ILE A 71 2.80 8.69 11.30
N LEU A 72 3.67 8.47 12.27
CA LEU A 72 4.45 7.23 12.39
C LEU A 72 3.56 6.01 12.66
N PHE A 73 2.51 6.18 13.47
CA PHE A 73 1.57 5.10 13.74
C PHE A 73 0.79 4.70 12.46
N GLU A 74 0.31 5.68 11.70
CA GLU A 74 -0.37 5.42 10.42
C GLU A 74 0.56 4.72 9.44
N GLY A 75 1.80 5.22 9.27
CA GLY A 75 2.80 4.62 8.39
C GLY A 75 3.11 3.16 8.76
N GLY A 76 3.33 2.87 10.05
CA GLY A 76 3.58 1.52 10.53
C GLY A 76 2.38 0.58 10.37
N LEU A 77 1.16 1.09 10.60
CA LEU A 77 -0.09 0.34 10.50
C LEU A 77 -0.39 -0.08 9.05
N THR A 78 -0.13 0.82 8.10
CA THR A 78 -0.36 0.58 6.66
C THR A 78 0.72 -0.29 6.04
N ALA A 79 1.97 -0.11 6.45
CA ALA A 79 3.09 -0.92 5.98
C ALA A 79 2.96 -2.39 6.40
N GLY A 80 2.77 -2.67 7.68
CA GLY A 80 2.73 -4.01 8.23
C GLY A 80 4.06 -4.77 8.10
N TRP A 81 4.28 -5.76 8.96
CA TRP A 81 5.54 -6.50 8.99
C TRP A 81 5.84 -7.31 7.72
N HIS A 82 4.82 -7.90 7.10
CA HIS A 82 5.02 -8.73 5.90
C HIS A 82 5.63 -7.94 4.74
N GLU A 83 5.23 -6.68 4.60
CA GLU A 83 5.71 -5.79 3.54
C GLU A 83 7.12 -5.26 3.81
N ILE A 84 7.44 -4.98 5.08
CA ILE A 84 8.75 -4.43 5.48
C ILE A 84 9.81 -5.54 5.63
N ARG A 85 9.44 -6.76 6.02
CA ARG A 85 10.35 -7.88 6.25
C ARG A 85 11.35 -8.14 5.12
N PRO A 86 10.97 -8.15 3.82
CA PRO A 86 11.91 -8.40 2.73
C PRO A 86 12.99 -7.35 2.61
N VAL A 87 12.70 -6.10 3.01
CA VAL A 87 13.60 -4.94 2.88
C VAL A 87 14.21 -4.50 4.20
N ILE A 88 13.86 -5.13 5.33
CA ILE A 88 14.19 -4.68 6.69
C ILE A 88 15.68 -4.40 6.88
N ARG A 89 16.56 -5.25 6.35
CA ARG A 89 18.02 -5.08 6.50
C ARG A 89 18.50 -3.81 5.82
N THR A 90 18.02 -3.53 4.62
CA THR A 90 18.36 -2.33 3.86
C THR A 90 17.73 -1.10 4.50
N ALA A 91 16.45 -1.18 4.90
CA ALA A 91 15.73 -0.09 5.56
C ALA A 91 16.37 0.30 6.90
N VAL A 92 16.68 -0.67 7.79
CA VAL A 92 17.38 -0.41 9.06
C VAL A 92 18.77 0.14 8.82
N GLY A 93 19.51 -0.41 7.85
CA GLY A 93 20.84 0.10 7.50
C GLY A 93 20.79 1.57 7.04
N LEU A 94 19.85 1.92 6.17
CA LEU A 94 19.67 3.30 5.72
C LEU A 94 19.18 4.22 6.86
N ALA A 95 18.24 3.75 7.67
CA ALA A 95 17.69 4.50 8.79
C ALA A 95 18.71 4.76 9.91
N THR A 96 19.69 3.89 10.11
CA THR A 96 20.72 4.02 11.16
C THR A 96 22.05 4.53 10.61
N ILE A 97 22.80 3.66 9.95
CA ILE A 97 24.13 3.99 9.41
C ILE A 97 24.00 5.06 8.31
N GLY A 98 22.98 4.96 7.44
CA GLY A 98 22.76 5.92 6.36
C GLY A 98 22.46 7.31 6.90
N THR A 99 21.57 7.42 7.90
CA THR A 99 21.24 8.67 8.57
C THR A 99 22.46 9.24 9.28
N PHE A 100 23.22 8.42 10.02
CA PHE A 100 24.46 8.84 10.67
C PHE A 100 25.48 9.38 9.66
N LEU A 101 25.76 8.65 8.58
CA LEU A 101 26.72 9.09 7.55
C LEU A 101 26.26 10.38 6.86
N THR A 102 24.96 10.50 6.57
CA THR A 102 24.38 11.71 5.98
C THR A 102 24.53 12.89 6.95
N ALA A 103 24.23 12.68 8.25
CA ALA A 103 24.38 13.68 9.30
C ALA A 103 25.83 14.15 9.42
N MET A 104 26.78 13.21 9.46
CA MET A 104 28.21 13.53 9.56
C MET A 104 28.71 14.29 8.34
N ALA A 105 28.42 13.81 7.12
CA ALA A 105 28.89 14.44 5.90
C ALA A 105 28.31 15.85 5.73
N THR A 106 27.01 16.02 6.01
CA THR A 106 26.34 17.33 5.92
C THR A 106 26.80 18.25 7.05
N GLY A 107 26.95 17.73 8.26
CA GLY A 107 27.44 18.48 9.42
C GLY A 107 28.87 19.01 9.21
N LEU A 108 29.78 18.18 8.70
CA LEU A 108 31.12 18.61 8.33
C LEU A 108 31.12 19.73 7.27
N ALA A 109 30.25 19.63 6.27
CA ALA A 109 30.09 20.71 5.30
C ALA A 109 29.52 21.99 5.95
N ALA A 110 28.56 21.84 6.86
CA ALA A 110 27.96 22.97 7.57
C ALA A 110 28.97 23.75 8.44
N ILE A 111 29.90 23.06 9.09
CA ILE A 111 31.01 23.69 9.85
C ILE A 111 31.77 24.67 8.96
N TRP A 112 32.18 24.25 7.76
CA TRP A 112 32.93 25.07 6.82
C TRP A 112 32.12 26.19 6.17
N ILE A 113 30.85 25.90 5.84
CA ILE A 113 29.98 26.85 5.11
C ILE A 113 29.52 27.98 6.04
N PHE A 114 29.15 27.65 7.29
CA PHE A 114 28.54 28.60 8.22
C PHE A 114 29.48 29.05 9.34
N ASP A 115 30.71 28.54 9.41
CA ASP A 115 31.68 28.85 10.44
C ASP A 115 31.22 28.43 11.84
N LEU A 116 30.54 27.31 11.92
CA LEU A 116 29.98 26.73 13.15
C LEU A 116 31.02 25.93 13.92
N SER A 117 30.81 25.79 15.21
CA SER A 117 31.58 24.80 15.99
C SER A 117 31.24 23.38 15.51
N THR A 118 32.14 22.43 15.83
CA THR A 118 31.97 21.04 15.37
C THR A 118 30.61 20.45 15.77
N LEU A 119 30.22 20.62 17.04
CA LEU A 119 28.96 20.03 17.52
C LEU A 119 27.74 20.76 16.96
N GLN A 120 27.76 22.08 16.78
CA GLN A 120 26.69 22.84 16.15
C GLN A 120 26.47 22.42 14.69
N GLY A 121 27.56 22.27 13.92
CA GLY A 121 27.47 21.76 12.57
C GLY A 121 26.92 20.33 12.51
N LEU A 122 27.27 19.46 13.48
CA LEU A 122 26.74 18.11 13.57
C LEU A 122 25.25 18.07 13.96
N ILE A 123 24.79 18.99 14.82
CA ILE A 123 23.34 19.17 15.11
C ILE A 123 22.60 19.52 13.83
N LEU A 124 23.10 20.51 13.06
CA LEU A 124 22.50 20.90 11.79
C LEU A 124 22.46 19.74 10.81
N GLY A 125 23.57 19.01 10.65
CA GLY A 125 23.65 17.82 9.82
C GLY A 125 22.69 16.71 10.24
N ALA A 126 22.55 16.48 11.56
CA ALA A 126 21.62 15.51 12.12
C ALA A 126 20.16 15.88 11.86
N ALA A 127 19.80 17.15 12.06
CA ALA A 127 18.44 17.64 11.80
C ALA A 127 18.02 17.42 10.33
N VAL A 128 18.91 17.76 9.36
CA VAL A 128 18.58 17.60 7.95
C VAL A 128 18.77 16.16 7.42
N ALA A 129 19.25 15.22 8.24
CA ALA A 129 19.46 13.84 7.79
C ALA A 129 18.17 13.02 7.71
N ALA A 130 17.13 13.34 8.51
CA ALA A 130 15.83 12.68 8.46
C ALA A 130 15.15 12.83 7.10
N THR A 131 14.45 11.77 6.63
CA THR A 131 13.75 11.74 5.34
C THR A 131 12.26 11.50 5.55
N ASP A 132 11.42 12.00 4.63
CA ASP A 132 9.97 11.91 4.71
C ASP A 132 9.40 11.10 3.54
N SER A 133 8.95 9.87 3.81
CA SER A 133 8.32 9.00 2.81
C SER A 133 6.94 9.51 2.38
N ALA A 134 6.19 10.17 3.27
CA ALA A 134 4.88 10.70 2.93
C ALA A 134 4.97 11.78 1.83
N ALA A 135 6.00 12.63 1.90
CA ALA A 135 6.30 13.60 0.86
C ALA A 135 6.60 12.94 -0.49
N ILE A 136 7.35 11.82 -0.49
CA ILE A 136 7.69 11.06 -1.71
C ILE A 136 6.43 10.49 -2.35
N PHE A 137 5.59 9.81 -1.58
CA PHE A 137 4.36 9.19 -2.11
C PHE A 137 3.33 10.22 -2.56
N ALA A 138 3.29 11.40 -1.92
CA ALA A 138 2.44 12.50 -2.36
C ALA A 138 2.83 13.02 -3.76
N VAL A 139 4.13 12.99 -4.09
CA VAL A 139 4.65 13.47 -5.39
C VAL A 139 4.55 12.41 -6.48
N LEU A 140 4.73 11.14 -6.15
CA LEU A 140 4.67 10.01 -7.09
C LEU A 140 3.23 9.62 -7.48
N ARG A 141 2.23 10.46 -7.22
CA ARG A 141 0.85 10.24 -7.64
C ARG A 141 0.77 10.08 -9.17
N GLY A 142 0.48 8.87 -9.64
CA GLY A 142 0.33 8.54 -11.07
C GLY A 142 1.51 7.82 -11.72
N SER A 143 2.68 7.75 -11.09
CA SER A 143 3.74 6.82 -11.45
C SER A 143 4.16 6.03 -10.21
N GLN A 144 3.91 4.73 -10.25
CA GLN A 144 4.16 3.87 -9.10
C GLN A 144 5.62 3.42 -9.11
N LEU A 145 6.29 3.66 -7.99
CA LEU A 145 7.63 3.15 -7.77
C LEU A 145 7.57 1.61 -7.59
N GLU A 146 8.61 0.90 -8.05
CA GLU A 146 8.73 -0.53 -7.78
C GLU A 146 8.53 -0.82 -6.28
N ARG A 147 7.73 -1.83 -5.96
CA ARG A 147 7.31 -2.17 -4.59
C ARG A 147 8.49 -2.31 -3.62
N LEU A 148 9.60 -2.92 -4.07
CA LEU A 148 10.80 -3.07 -3.26
C LEU A 148 11.38 -1.72 -2.81
N LEU A 149 11.47 -0.75 -3.73
CA LEU A 149 11.99 0.59 -3.46
C LEU A 149 11.04 1.38 -2.56
N ALA A 150 9.73 1.33 -2.86
CA ALA A 150 8.70 1.98 -2.06
C ALA A 150 8.75 1.51 -0.60
N ARG A 151 8.79 0.19 -0.38
CA ARG A 151 8.89 -0.39 0.97
C ARG A 151 10.21 -0.10 1.67
N THR A 152 11.31 -0.01 0.91
CA THR A 152 12.61 0.38 1.49
C THR A 152 12.57 1.82 2.00
N LEU A 153 12.00 2.74 1.22
CA LEU A 153 11.86 4.16 1.61
C LEU A 153 10.91 4.34 2.80
N GLU A 154 9.80 3.62 2.81
CA GLU A 154 8.83 3.64 3.92
C GLU A 154 9.45 3.12 5.22
N GLY A 155 10.15 1.97 5.14
CA GLY A 155 10.84 1.41 6.29
C GLY A 155 12.03 2.26 6.76
N GLU A 156 12.76 2.90 5.85
CA GLU A 156 13.80 3.86 6.19
C GLU A 156 13.22 5.04 6.96
N SER A 157 12.23 5.72 6.39
CA SER A 157 11.65 6.94 6.97
C SER A 157 11.01 6.69 8.34
N GLY A 158 10.25 5.59 8.52
CA GLY A 158 9.65 5.30 9.83
C GLY A 158 10.67 5.03 10.96
N MET A 159 11.92 4.70 10.63
CA MET A 159 12.97 4.38 11.60
C MET A 159 14.08 5.42 11.70
N ASN A 160 14.27 6.30 10.71
CA ASN A 160 15.34 7.30 10.73
C ASN A 160 15.01 8.51 11.61
N ASP A 161 13.73 8.83 11.82
CA ASP A 161 13.30 9.95 12.68
C ASP A 161 13.75 9.78 14.12
N PRO A 162 13.54 8.61 14.78
CA PRO A 162 14.12 8.34 16.09
C PRO A 162 15.64 8.46 16.11
N VAL A 163 16.32 8.04 15.04
CA VAL A 163 17.78 8.10 14.93
C VAL A 163 18.27 9.54 14.83
N ALA A 164 17.65 10.35 13.95
CA ALA A 164 18.00 11.76 13.78
C ALA A 164 17.72 12.56 15.07
N LEU A 165 16.60 12.29 15.75
CA LEU A 165 16.29 12.90 17.05
C LEU A 165 17.35 12.60 18.10
N LEU A 166 17.77 11.35 18.20
CA LEU A 166 18.81 10.96 19.17
C LEU A 166 20.16 11.61 18.85
N LEU A 167 20.48 11.81 17.57
CA LEU A 167 21.69 12.54 17.17
C LEU A 167 21.60 14.02 17.55
N VAL A 168 20.47 14.68 17.27
CA VAL A 168 20.27 16.11 17.62
C VAL A 168 20.33 16.33 19.12
N ILE A 169 19.60 15.52 19.90
CA ILE A 169 19.61 15.61 21.36
C ILE A 169 20.99 15.28 21.91
N GLY A 170 21.62 14.19 21.43
CA GLY A 170 22.92 13.77 21.93
C GLY A 170 24.03 14.79 21.68
N PHE A 171 24.07 15.41 20.49
CA PHE A 171 25.01 16.51 20.24
C PHE A 171 24.68 17.77 21.03
N GLY A 172 23.37 18.05 21.26
CA GLY A 172 22.92 19.14 22.12
C GLY A 172 23.37 18.95 23.58
N GLU A 173 23.15 17.77 24.15
CA GLU A 173 23.63 17.40 25.48
C GLU A 173 25.17 17.51 25.58
N TRP A 174 25.89 17.09 24.54
CA TRP A 174 27.34 17.20 24.50
C TRP A 174 27.85 18.65 24.50
N ILE A 175 27.08 19.61 24.00
CA ILE A 175 27.37 21.04 24.11
C ILE A 175 27.12 21.55 25.54
N LEU A 176 26.01 21.13 26.14
CA LEU A 176 25.49 21.66 27.39
C LEU A 176 26.14 21.03 28.63
N ASP A 177 26.58 19.76 28.55
CA ASP A 177 27.25 19.04 29.63
C ASP A 177 28.67 18.59 29.21
N PRO A 178 29.71 19.20 29.74
CA PRO A 178 31.08 18.84 29.46
C PRO A 178 31.47 17.40 29.88
N SER A 179 30.69 16.76 30.75
CA SER A 179 30.93 15.38 31.18
C SER A 179 30.34 14.34 30.18
N TYR A 180 29.41 14.77 29.32
CA TYR A 180 28.80 13.93 28.29
C TYR A 180 29.70 13.82 27.05
N GLY A 181 29.84 12.62 26.51
CA GLY A 181 30.71 12.39 25.36
C GLY A 181 30.22 11.29 24.42
N ALA A 182 31.08 10.91 23.46
CA ALA A 182 30.75 9.89 22.48
C ALA A 182 30.36 8.53 23.09
N PRO A 183 30.97 8.04 24.18
CA PRO A 183 30.55 6.80 24.81
C PRO A 183 29.13 6.86 25.37
N ASP A 184 28.78 7.98 26.02
CA ASP A 184 27.45 8.18 26.60
C ASP A 184 26.39 8.26 25.52
N MET A 185 26.68 8.96 24.42
CA MET A 185 25.84 9.06 23.25
C MET A 185 25.61 7.69 22.61
N ILE A 186 26.62 6.86 22.43
CA ILE A 186 26.52 5.50 21.89
C ILE A 186 25.64 4.64 22.81
N LEU A 187 25.90 4.71 24.14
CA LEU A 187 25.11 3.97 25.12
C LEU A 187 23.64 4.40 25.09
N ALA A 188 23.38 5.70 25.09
CA ALA A 188 22.03 6.25 24.99
C ALA A 188 21.34 5.79 23.71
N PHE A 189 22.06 5.78 22.59
CA PHE A 189 21.55 5.31 21.31
C PHE A 189 21.12 3.85 21.36
N VAL A 190 21.98 2.95 21.85
CA VAL A 190 21.70 1.52 21.96
C VAL A 190 20.54 1.25 22.93
N VAL A 191 20.55 1.91 24.10
CA VAL A 191 19.53 1.73 25.13
C VAL A 191 18.19 2.26 24.66
N LYS A 192 18.13 3.51 24.17
CA LYS A 192 16.87 4.15 23.76
C LYS A 192 16.22 3.42 22.57
N LEU A 193 17.01 3.05 21.54
CA LEU A 193 16.46 2.30 20.41
C LEU A 193 16.10 0.86 20.80
N GLY A 194 16.96 0.18 21.55
CA GLY A 194 16.70 -1.20 21.98
C GLY A 194 15.45 -1.32 22.86
N LEU A 195 15.32 -0.42 23.85
CA LEU A 195 14.17 -0.38 24.75
C LEU A 195 12.90 0.08 24.02
N GLY A 196 13.01 1.09 23.14
CA GLY A 196 11.90 1.53 22.31
C GLY A 196 11.35 0.42 21.41
N ALA A 197 12.23 -0.32 20.73
CA ALA A 197 11.84 -1.46 19.91
C ALA A 197 11.19 -2.58 20.75
N ALA A 198 11.76 -2.93 21.89
CA ALA A 198 11.24 -3.97 22.79
C ALA A 198 9.85 -3.61 23.34
N LEU A 199 9.69 -2.39 23.84
CA LEU A 199 8.41 -1.89 24.37
C LEU A 199 7.37 -1.73 23.26
N GLY A 200 7.77 -1.29 22.05
CA GLY A 200 6.90 -1.23 20.89
C GLY A 200 6.39 -2.61 20.46
N LEU A 201 7.26 -3.62 20.41
CA LEU A 201 6.88 -5.00 20.14
C LEU A 201 5.89 -5.53 21.19
N ALA A 202 6.17 -5.29 22.47
CA ALA A 202 5.30 -5.70 23.57
C ALA A 202 3.93 -5.01 23.51
N ALA A 203 3.90 -3.69 23.31
CA ALA A 203 2.68 -2.90 23.20
C ALA A 203 1.83 -3.34 22.00
N GLY A 204 2.42 -3.50 20.82
CA GLY A 204 1.74 -3.95 19.61
C GLY A 204 1.20 -5.38 19.74
N TRP A 205 1.98 -6.30 20.34
CA TRP A 205 1.53 -7.67 20.61
C TRP A 205 0.36 -7.70 21.58
N PHE A 206 0.48 -6.95 22.70
CA PHE A 206 -0.58 -6.87 23.70
C PHE A 206 -1.85 -6.25 23.13
N ALA A 207 -1.74 -5.13 22.42
CA ALA A 207 -2.88 -4.45 21.80
C ALA A 207 -3.58 -5.36 20.79
N ARG A 208 -2.82 -6.04 19.93
CA ARG A 208 -3.38 -7.02 18.97
C ARG A 208 -4.13 -8.13 19.69
N ARG A 209 -3.55 -8.66 20.80
CA ARG A 209 -4.18 -9.71 21.58
C ARG A 209 -5.44 -9.22 22.28
N ALA A 210 -5.40 -8.02 22.85
CA ALA A 210 -6.54 -7.42 23.55
C ALA A 210 -7.70 -7.13 22.57
N ILE A 211 -7.41 -6.51 21.42
CA ILE A 211 -8.41 -6.19 20.39
C ILE A 211 -9.04 -7.46 19.82
N ALA A 212 -8.27 -8.54 19.63
CA ALA A 212 -8.80 -9.82 19.17
C ALA A 212 -9.65 -10.56 20.23
N TRP A 213 -9.39 -10.30 21.52
CA TRP A 213 -10.11 -10.97 22.61
C TRP A 213 -11.35 -10.20 23.06
N VAL A 214 -11.32 -8.86 22.96
CA VAL A 214 -12.43 -7.99 23.34
C VAL A 214 -13.24 -7.64 22.10
N GLU A 215 -14.44 -8.21 21.98
CA GLU A 215 -15.40 -7.80 20.95
C GLU A 215 -15.97 -6.43 21.33
N LEU A 216 -15.49 -5.37 20.64
CA LEU A 216 -15.96 -4.02 20.91
C LEU A 216 -17.38 -3.84 20.35
N PRO A 217 -18.29 -3.19 21.11
CA PRO A 217 -19.71 -3.12 20.76
C PRO A 217 -20.01 -2.31 19.48
N THR A 218 -19.08 -1.46 19.04
CA THR A 218 -19.21 -0.65 17.81
C THR A 218 -17.90 -0.60 17.04
N GLN A 219 -17.98 -0.55 15.72
CA GLN A 219 -16.80 -0.44 14.85
C GLN A 219 -15.98 0.84 15.11
N GLY A 220 -16.62 1.93 15.53
CA GLY A 220 -15.96 3.21 15.85
C GLY A 220 -15.02 3.14 17.06
N LEU A 221 -15.13 2.14 17.93
CA LEU A 221 -14.23 1.98 19.08
C LEU A 221 -12.88 1.36 18.72
N TYR A 222 -12.77 0.63 17.61
CA TYR A 222 -11.49 0.08 17.16
C TYR A 222 -10.46 1.15 16.81
N PRO A 223 -10.79 2.23 16.06
CA PRO A 223 -9.90 3.37 15.88
C PRO A 223 -9.45 4.02 17.20
N VAL A 224 -10.36 4.16 18.15
CA VAL A 224 -10.03 4.74 19.47
C VAL A 224 -9.07 3.83 20.24
N ALA A 225 -9.28 2.52 20.23
CA ALA A 225 -8.37 1.55 20.85
C ALA A 225 -6.98 1.55 20.22
N THR A 226 -6.89 1.69 18.91
CA THR A 226 -5.59 1.79 18.22
C THR A 226 -4.92 3.13 18.44
N LEU A 227 -5.65 4.23 18.55
CA LEU A 227 -5.12 5.54 18.95
C LEU A 227 -4.59 5.51 20.39
N ALA A 228 -5.32 4.88 21.31
CA ALA A 228 -4.85 4.67 22.68
C ALA A 228 -3.56 3.82 22.69
N THR A 229 -3.45 2.82 21.80
CA THR A 229 -2.21 2.04 21.67
C THR A 229 -1.05 2.89 21.21
N ALA A 230 -1.24 3.81 20.25
CA ALA A 230 -0.21 4.75 19.81
C ALA A 230 0.30 5.61 20.96
N ALA A 231 -0.64 6.25 21.69
CA ALA A 231 -0.31 7.13 22.81
C ALA A 231 0.38 6.38 23.97
N LEU A 232 -0.10 5.20 24.32
CA LEU A 232 0.50 4.37 25.37
C LEU A 232 1.88 3.84 24.97
N SER A 233 2.07 3.44 23.71
CA SER A 233 3.37 2.97 23.21
C SER A 233 4.42 4.09 23.32
N TYR A 234 4.06 5.31 22.93
CA TYR A 234 4.91 6.48 23.06
C TYR A 234 5.23 6.76 24.54
N GLY A 235 4.18 6.98 25.34
CA GLY A 235 4.34 7.44 26.72
C GLY A 235 5.08 6.43 27.62
N VAL A 236 4.76 5.13 27.51
CA VAL A 236 5.45 4.09 28.29
C VAL A 236 6.92 3.99 27.89
N ALA A 237 7.23 4.08 26.60
CA ALA A 237 8.62 4.00 26.13
C ALA A 237 9.43 5.22 26.60
N GLU A 238 8.92 6.44 26.50
CA GLU A 238 9.60 7.66 26.96
C GLU A 238 9.80 7.66 28.47
N VAL A 239 8.79 7.32 29.26
CA VAL A 239 8.88 7.23 30.72
C VAL A 239 9.90 6.17 31.16
N ALA A 240 10.02 5.08 30.40
CA ALA A 240 11.02 4.03 30.67
C ALA A 240 12.44 4.37 30.15
N GLY A 241 12.64 5.54 29.53
CA GLY A 241 13.94 5.95 28.97
C GLY A 241 14.27 5.36 27.61
N GLY A 242 13.26 4.80 26.90
CA GLY A 242 13.37 4.33 25.53
C GLY A 242 12.97 5.40 24.51
N SER A 243 13.03 5.07 23.20
CA SER A 243 12.51 5.93 22.14
C SER A 243 11.02 5.70 21.91
N GLY A 244 10.18 6.68 22.27
CA GLY A 244 8.73 6.62 22.08
C GLY A 244 8.33 6.55 20.61
N PHE A 245 8.99 7.28 19.73
CA PHE A 245 8.73 7.27 18.29
C PHE A 245 9.00 5.90 17.67
N LEU A 246 10.12 5.25 18.03
CA LEU A 246 10.42 3.90 17.57
C LEU A 246 9.40 2.89 18.12
N ALA A 247 8.99 3.06 19.38
CA ALA A 247 8.00 2.19 20.01
C ALA A 247 6.63 2.29 19.29
N VAL A 248 6.20 3.50 18.95
CA VAL A 248 4.96 3.74 18.18
C VAL A 248 5.01 3.07 16.81
N TYR A 249 6.09 3.28 16.06
CA TYR A 249 6.24 2.71 14.73
C TYR A 249 6.25 1.18 14.77
N VAL A 250 7.02 0.58 15.69
CA VAL A 250 7.10 -0.87 15.86
C VAL A 250 5.76 -1.46 16.32
N ALA A 251 5.06 -0.80 17.27
CA ALA A 251 3.74 -1.24 17.71
C ALA A 251 2.73 -1.23 16.55
N ALA A 252 2.76 -0.19 15.73
CA ALA A 252 1.92 -0.06 14.55
C ALA A 252 2.22 -1.13 13.49
N LEU A 253 3.50 -1.43 13.23
CA LEU A 253 3.91 -2.55 12.35
C LEU A 253 3.35 -3.90 12.83
N VAL A 254 3.38 -4.15 14.14
CA VAL A 254 2.83 -5.39 14.72
C VAL A 254 1.32 -5.44 14.57
N LEU A 255 0.62 -4.33 14.80
CA LEU A 255 -0.84 -4.23 14.62
C LEU A 255 -1.25 -4.35 13.15
N GLY A 256 -0.49 -3.76 12.24
CA GLY A 256 -0.72 -3.83 10.80
C GLY A 256 -0.54 -5.23 10.21
N THR A 257 0.05 -6.15 11.00
CA THR A 257 0.34 -7.53 10.60
C THR A 257 -0.81 -8.46 10.99
N GLY A 258 -1.56 -8.96 10.02
CA GLY A 258 -2.65 -9.93 10.25
C GLY A 258 -4.04 -9.29 10.28
N SER A 259 -5.04 -10.07 10.70
CA SER A 259 -6.44 -9.66 10.78
C SER A 259 -6.67 -8.70 11.94
N LEU A 260 -6.89 -7.44 11.63
CA LEU A 260 -7.36 -6.43 12.58
C LEU A 260 -8.86 -6.23 12.36
N PRO A 261 -9.72 -6.42 13.38
CA PRO A 261 -11.15 -6.13 13.26
C PRO A 261 -11.38 -4.69 12.80
N ALA A 262 -12.35 -4.48 11.93
CA ALA A 262 -12.66 -3.17 11.34
C ALA A 262 -11.44 -2.45 10.71
N ARG A 263 -10.50 -3.21 10.10
CA ARG A 263 -9.22 -2.70 9.56
C ARG A 263 -9.38 -1.47 8.70
N THR A 264 -10.34 -1.45 7.77
CA THR A 264 -10.54 -0.31 6.87
C THR A 264 -10.98 0.94 7.64
N THR A 265 -11.88 0.80 8.66
CA THR A 265 -12.29 1.92 9.52
C THR A 265 -11.10 2.46 10.31
N VAL A 266 -10.27 1.57 10.87
CA VAL A 266 -9.06 1.94 11.61
C VAL A 266 -8.07 2.67 10.68
N VAL A 267 -7.76 2.10 9.52
CA VAL A 267 -6.81 2.70 8.56
C VAL A 267 -7.31 4.05 8.07
N SER A 268 -8.57 4.17 7.63
CA SER A 268 -9.14 5.43 7.14
C SER A 268 -9.16 6.52 8.23
N PHE A 269 -9.43 6.15 9.48
CA PHE A 269 -9.39 7.07 10.61
C PHE A 269 -7.97 7.60 10.85
N HIS A 270 -6.97 6.70 10.90
CA HIS A 270 -5.57 7.09 11.10
C HIS A 270 -5.03 7.88 9.92
N GLN A 271 -5.42 7.57 8.68
CA GLN A 271 -5.08 8.39 7.51
C GLN A 271 -5.63 9.81 7.64
N GLY A 272 -6.89 9.97 8.08
CA GLY A 272 -7.47 11.29 8.34
C GLY A 272 -6.71 12.07 9.42
N LEU A 273 -6.34 11.40 10.54
CA LEU A 273 -5.55 12.01 11.60
C LEU A 273 -4.12 12.35 11.14
N SER A 274 -3.49 11.50 10.36
CA SER A 274 -2.15 11.75 9.78
C SER A 274 -2.17 12.97 8.86
N TRP A 275 -3.20 13.12 8.00
CA TRP A 275 -3.38 14.31 7.18
C TRP A 275 -3.58 15.57 8.03
N LEU A 276 -4.43 15.50 9.07
CA LEU A 276 -4.64 16.63 9.99
C LEU A 276 -3.34 17.02 10.69
N ALA A 277 -2.58 16.03 11.17
CA ALA A 277 -1.29 16.23 11.80
C ALA A 277 -0.27 16.86 10.83
N GLN A 278 -0.20 16.39 9.58
CA GLN A 278 0.71 16.96 8.58
C GLN A 278 0.34 18.42 8.25
N ILE A 279 -0.93 18.71 7.98
CA ILE A 279 -1.39 20.09 7.73
C ILE A 279 -1.04 20.99 8.91
N GLY A 280 -1.40 20.57 10.14
CA GLY A 280 -1.15 21.34 11.34
C GLY A 280 0.34 21.57 11.62
N LEU A 281 1.16 20.52 11.46
CA LEU A 281 2.60 20.59 11.69
C LEU A 281 3.28 21.53 10.69
N PHE A 282 3.04 21.36 9.38
CA PHE A 282 3.64 22.24 8.38
C PHE A 282 3.17 23.68 8.52
N PHE A 283 1.90 23.89 8.87
CA PHE A 283 1.37 25.21 9.14
C PHE A 283 2.04 25.87 10.36
N LEU A 284 2.12 25.17 11.49
CA LEU A 284 2.77 25.68 12.72
C LEU A 284 4.26 25.97 12.48
N LEU A 285 4.96 25.09 11.77
CA LEU A 285 6.37 25.32 11.42
C LEU A 285 6.52 26.51 10.45
N GLY A 286 5.54 26.76 9.60
CA GLY A 286 5.50 27.95 8.76
C GLY A 286 5.31 29.25 9.53
N LEU A 287 4.51 29.22 10.63
CA LEU A 287 4.31 30.39 11.51
C LEU A 287 5.60 30.80 12.24
N LEU A 288 6.48 29.83 12.56
CA LEU A 288 7.76 30.07 13.25
C LEU A 288 8.85 30.70 12.38
N VAL A 289 8.60 30.85 11.08
CA VAL A 289 9.62 31.31 10.15
C VAL A 289 9.50 32.81 9.89
N PHE A 290 10.62 33.47 9.93
CA PHE A 290 10.78 34.88 9.55
C PHE A 290 11.42 34.96 8.15
N PRO A 291 10.65 35.19 7.08
CA PRO A 291 11.17 35.24 5.71
C PRO A 291 12.32 36.21 5.49
N ALA A 292 12.35 37.32 6.23
CA ALA A 292 13.44 38.30 6.14
C ALA A 292 14.80 37.70 6.53
N GLU A 293 14.84 36.81 7.54
CA GLU A 293 16.07 36.17 8.02
C GLU A 293 16.58 35.10 7.04
N LEU A 294 15.67 34.45 6.29
CA LEU A 294 16.03 33.42 5.32
C LEU A 294 16.93 33.95 4.18
N TRP A 295 16.79 35.22 3.80
CA TRP A 295 17.65 35.82 2.78
C TRP A 295 19.12 35.86 3.20
N GLY A 296 19.39 36.03 4.51
CA GLY A 296 20.73 36.02 5.07
C GLY A 296 21.46 34.67 4.91
N VAL A 297 20.71 33.59 4.95
CA VAL A 297 21.24 32.22 4.87
C VAL A 297 21.11 31.59 3.48
N ALA A 298 20.39 32.22 2.53
CA ALA A 298 19.98 31.63 1.27
C ALA A 298 21.15 31.09 0.43
N GLY A 299 22.20 31.88 0.24
CA GLY A 299 23.36 31.47 -0.57
C GLY A 299 24.13 30.29 0.01
N LYS A 300 24.40 30.35 1.32
CA LYS A 300 25.08 29.28 2.06
C LYS A 300 24.19 28.04 2.23
N GLY A 301 22.88 28.24 2.47
CA GLY A 301 21.88 27.19 2.57
C GLY A 301 21.68 26.42 1.25
N LEU A 302 21.71 27.12 0.11
CA LEU A 302 21.69 26.49 -1.22
C LEU A 302 22.92 25.60 -1.43
N LEU A 303 24.11 26.10 -1.07
CA LEU A 303 25.35 25.32 -1.15
C LEU A 303 25.27 24.05 -0.28
N LEU A 304 24.77 24.18 0.95
CA LEU A 304 24.57 23.03 1.84
C LEU A 304 23.54 22.04 1.28
N SER A 305 22.45 22.53 0.68
CA SER A 305 21.45 21.69 0.01
C SER A 305 22.06 20.89 -1.14
N VAL A 306 22.93 21.52 -1.95
CA VAL A 306 23.66 20.83 -3.01
C VAL A 306 24.57 19.74 -2.45
N VAL A 307 25.31 20.02 -1.38
CA VAL A 307 26.15 19.01 -0.72
C VAL A 307 25.30 17.86 -0.18
N LEU A 308 24.18 18.16 0.49
CA LEU A 308 23.27 17.15 1.01
C LEU A 308 22.71 16.25 -0.10
N ILE A 309 22.15 16.83 -1.16
CA ILE A 309 21.44 16.12 -2.23
C ILE A 309 22.40 15.32 -3.11
N PHE A 310 23.53 15.90 -3.49
CA PHE A 310 24.43 15.33 -4.51
C PHE A 310 25.66 14.63 -3.94
N VAL A 311 26.02 14.85 -2.67
CA VAL A 311 27.22 14.26 -2.07
C VAL A 311 26.86 13.41 -0.85
N ALA A 312 26.33 14.02 0.20
CA ALA A 312 26.15 13.33 1.49
C ALA A 312 25.16 12.16 1.40
N ARG A 313 23.98 12.40 0.84
CA ARG A 313 22.95 11.37 0.69
C ARG A 313 23.33 10.26 -0.30
N PRO A 314 23.83 10.55 -1.53
CA PRO A 314 24.30 9.49 -2.43
C PRO A 314 25.44 8.66 -1.83
N LEU A 315 26.42 9.30 -1.18
CA LEU A 315 27.53 8.59 -0.53
C LEU A 315 27.01 7.61 0.54
N ALA A 316 26.17 8.08 1.45
CA ALA A 316 25.57 7.27 2.51
C ALA A 316 24.74 6.11 1.94
N THR A 317 23.87 6.39 0.97
CA THR A 317 23.03 5.36 0.34
C THR A 317 23.87 4.32 -0.39
N MET A 318 24.88 4.74 -1.18
CA MET A 318 25.75 3.83 -1.91
C MET A 318 26.53 2.90 -0.94
N LEU A 319 27.10 3.44 0.13
CA LEU A 319 27.85 2.67 1.11
C LEU A 319 26.96 1.65 1.83
N VAL A 320 25.80 2.06 2.31
CA VAL A 320 24.89 1.20 3.08
C VAL A 320 24.28 0.11 2.22
N THR A 321 23.98 0.41 0.97
CA THR A 321 23.34 -0.57 0.06
C THR A 321 24.34 -1.47 -0.66
N LEU A 322 25.65 -1.36 -0.42
CA LEU A 322 26.65 -2.25 -1.02
C LEU A 322 26.34 -3.74 -0.87
N PRO A 323 25.92 -4.23 0.32
CA PRO A 323 25.58 -5.65 0.51
C PRO A 323 24.22 -6.03 -0.04
N ALA A 324 23.36 -5.05 -0.39
CA ALA A 324 22.03 -5.30 -0.94
C ALA A 324 22.11 -5.64 -2.43
N ARG A 325 21.22 -6.54 -2.88
CA ARG A 325 21.12 -6.92 -4.29
C ARG A 325 20.34 -5.85 -5.09
N LEU A 326 20.78 -4.59 -4.98
CA LEU A 326 20.20 -3.45 -5.69
C LEU A 326 21.11 -3.06 -6.85
N ASN A 327 20.53 -2.78 -7.99
CA ASN A 327 21.24 -2.25 -9.15
C ASN A 327 21.56 -0.74 -8.97
N LEU A 328 22.39 -0.18 -9.83
CA LEU A 328 22.82 1.22 -9.70
C LEU A 328 21.65 2.21 -9.86
N ARG A 329 20.65 1.88 -10.70
CA ARG A 329 19.47 2.72 -10.93
C ARG A 329 18.58 2.79 -9.69
N GLU A 330 18.36 1.64 -9.04
CA GLU A 330 17.64 1.54 -7.78
C GLU A 330 18.33 2.32 -6.66
N ARG A 331 19.66 2.20 -6.54
CA ARG A 331 20.45 2.97 -5.56
C ARG A 331 20.39 4.48 -5.83
N ALA A 332 20.46 4.88 -7.10
CA ALA A 332 20.32 6.28 -7.49
C ALA A 332 18.93 6.82 -7.13
N MET A 333 17.88 6.02 -7.34
CA MET A 333 16.52 6.38 -6.95
C MET A 333 16.37 6.50 -5.44
N LEU A 334 16.88 5.56 -4.64
CA LEU A 334 16.88 5.63 -3.17
C LEU A 334 17.65 6.87 -2.65
N SER A 335 18.76 7.21 -3.32
CA SER A 335 19.51 8.43 -2.98
C SER A 335 18.70 9.69 -3.22
N TRP A 336 18.04 9.77 -4.38
CA TRP A 336 17.27 10.95 -4.79
C TRP A 336 15.95 11.08 -4.04
N ALA A 337 15.28 9.98 -3.75
CA ALA A 337 13.99 9.93 -3.05
C ALA A 337 14.07 10.28 -1.57
N GLY A 338 15.24 10.64 -1.03
CA GLY A 338 15.38 11.13 0.34
C GLY A 338 14.89 12.57 0.49
N LEU A 339 13.60 12.84 0.21
CA LEU A 339 13.01 14.16 0.44
C LEU A 339 13.00 14.53 1.93
N ARG A 340 13.11 15.84 2.20
CA ARG A 340 13.04 16.39 3.54
C ARG A 340 11.65 17.00 3.75
N GLY A 341 10.98 16.61 4.83
CA GLY A 341 9.66 17.10 5.20
C GLY A 341 9.68 18.01 6.43
N ALA A 342 8.60 17.96 7.23
CA ALA A 342 8.50 18.74 8.46
C ALA A 342 9.45 18.31 9.57
N ILE A 343 9.85 17.04 9.59
CA ILE A 343 10.61 16.44 10.69
C ILE A 343 11.95 17.13 10.90
N PRO A 344 12.79 17.41 9.90
CA PRO A 344 13.99 18.23 10.05
C PRO A 344 13.74 19.58 10.71
N ILE A 345 12.69 20.30 10.33
CA ILE A 345 12.36 21.62 10.90
C ILE A 345 11.94 21.46 12.37
N TRP A 346 11.12 20.45 12.66
CA TRP A 346 10.75 20.10 14.03
C TRP A 346 11.98 19.70 14.86
N LEU A 347 12.92 18.93 14.31
CA LEU A 347 14.19 18.59 14.99
C LEU A 347 15.03 19.83 15.29
N ALA A 348 15.00 20.85 14.43
CA ALA A 348 15.72 22.11 14.65
C ALA A 348 15.12 22.95 15.79
N THR A 349 13.91 22.65 16.27
CA THR A 349 13.35 23.31 17.48
C THR A 349 14.05 22.87 18.77
N PHE A 350 14.63 21.67 18.81
CA PHE A 350 15.28 21.15 20.03
C PHE A 350 16.47 21.98 20.49
N PRO A 351 17.46 22.33 19.65
CA PRO A 351 18.54 23.21 20.06
C PRO A 351 18.05 24.62 20.45
N VAL A 352 16.93 25.11 19.88
CA VAL A 352 16.32 26.40 20.26
C VAL A 352 15.76 26.33 21.68
N VAL A 353 14.94 25.32 21.98
CA VAL A 353 14.34 25.11 23.30
C VAL A 353 15.41 24.83 24.37
N SER A 354 16.48 24.11 24.01
CA SER A 354 17.58 23.79 24.92
C SER A 354 18.56 24.95 25.12
N GLY A 355 18.43 26.06 24.41
CA GLY A 355 19.30 27.23 24.55
C GLY A 355 20.72 27.05 24.00
N VAL A 356 20.89 26.18 23.00
CA VAL A 356 22.17 26.00 22.28
C VAL A 356 22.51 27.28 21.53
N ALA A 357 23.76 27.74 21.63
CA ALA A 357 24.21 28.91 20.88
C ALA A 357 24.06 28.71 19.37
N GLU A 358 23.74 29.77 18.62
CA GLU A 358 23.48 29.75 17.17
C GLU A 358 22.27 28.89 16.75
N SER A 359 21.38 28.53 17.69
CA SER A 359 20.22 27.68 17.41
C SER A 359 19.23 28.29 16.41
N THR A 360 19.05 29.63 16.42
CA THR A 360 18.24 30.35 15.42
C THR A 360 18.83 30.19 14.01
N LEU A 361 20.13 30.38 13.86
CA LEU A 361 20.82 30.16 12.59
C LEU A 361 20.64 28.70 12.12
N ILE A 362 20.77 27.73 13.04
CA ILE A 362 20.56 26.31 12.73
C ILE A 362 19.13 26.09 12.23
N PHE A 363 18.13 26.68 12.90
CA PHE A 363 16.72 26.58 12.51
C PHE A 363 16.46 27.14 11.11
N ASP A 364 16.95 28.34 10.81
CA ASP A 364 16.77 29.01 9.52
C ASP A 364 17.44 28.23 8.38
N VAL A 365 18.66 27.74 8.61
CA VAL A 365 19.37 26.92 7.61
C VAL A 365 18.67 25.61 7.36
N VAL A 366 18.20 24.91 8.40
CA VAL A 366 17.44 23.65 8.28
C VAL A 366 16.16 23.92 7.47
N PHE A 367 15.43 24.96 7.82
CA PHE A 367 14.23 25.36 7.09
C PHE A 367 14.51 25.60 5.61
N PHE A 368 15.53 26.39 5.30
CA PHE A 368 15.92 26.70 3.91
C PHE A 368 16.34 25.44 3.13
N VAL A 369 17.10 24.53 3.76
CA VAL A 369 17.49 23.25 3.17
C VAL A 369 16.28 22.37 2.88
N VAL A 370 15.32 22.29 3.81
CA VAL A 370 14.06 21.55 3.61
C VAL A 370 13.27 22.12 2.44
N LEU A 371 13.09 23.43 2.39
CA LEU A 371 12.37 24.11 1.31
C LEU A 371 13.03 23.80 -0.04
N THR A 372 14.35 23.97 -0.14
CA THR A 372 15.13 23.73 -1.35
C THR A 372 15.07 22.25 -1.77
N SER A 373 15.26 21.32 -0.83
CA SER A 373 15.18 19.88 -1.09
C SER A 373 13.79 19.49 -1.61
N THR A 374 12.73 19.95 -0.93
CA THR A 374 11.36 19.60 -1.31
C THR A 374 10.97 20.16 -2.67
N VAL A 375 11.41 21.38 -3.01
CA VAL A 375 11.18 21.98 -4.35
C VAL A 375 11.96 21.20 -5.42
N ILE A 376 13.27 21.03 -5.25
CA ILE A 376 14.13 20.44 -6.30
C ILE A 376 13.83 18.94 -6.44
N GLN A 377 13.90 18.19 -5.37
CA GLN A 377 13.69 16.73 -5.42
C GLN A 377 12.22 16.40 -5.66
N GLY A 378 11.28 17.11 -5.03
CA GLY A 378 9.85 16.91 -5.24
C GLY A 378 9.44 17.10 -6.71
N ALA A 379 9.90 18.14 -7.38
CA ALA A 379 9.59 18.38 -8.80
C ALA A 379 10.26 17.35 -9.74
N THR A 380 11.35 16.72 -9.33
CA THR A 380 12.20 15.88 -10.20
C THR A 380 12.14 14.39 -9.90
N VAL A 381 11.55 13.97 -8.76
CA VAL A 381 11.51 12.55 -8.35
C VAL A 381 10.76 11.68 -9.36
N GLU A 382 9.61 12.12 -9.84
CA GLU A 382 8.80 11.40 -10.82
C GLU A 382 9.46 11.30 -12.21
N PRO A 383 9.92 12.41 -12.83
CA PRO A 383 10.71 12.33 -14.06
C PRO A 383 11.94 11.43 -13.94
N LEU A 384 12.64 11.49 -12.81
CA LEU A 384 13.83 10.66 -12.58
C LEU A 384 13.46 9.17 -12.44
N ALA A 385 12.39 8.85 -11.72
CA ALA A 385 11.93 7.46 -11.57
C ALA A 385 11.61 6.83 -12.92
N ARG A 386 10.92 7.59 -13.80
CA ARG A 386 10.61 7.15 -15.17
C ARG A 386 11.87 7.00 -16.01
N TRP A 387 12.80 7.96 -15.93
CA TRP A 387 14.07 7.91 -16.68
C TRP A 387 14.95 6.74 -16.27
N LEU A 388 15.00 6.43 -14.97
CA LEU A 388 15.73 5.27 -14.44
C LEU A 388 15.04 3.94 -14.75
N GLY A 389 13.75 3.94 -15.13
CA GLY A 389 12.98 2.74 -15.42
C GLY A 389 12.69 1.90 -14.17
N VAL A 390 12.51 2.56 -13.01
CA VAL A 390 12.18 1.95 -11.72
C VAL A 390 10.72 2.17 -11.30
N THR A 391 9.85 2.43 -12.28
CA THR A 391 8.41 2.57 -12.09
C THR A 391 7.71 1.27 -12.50
N SER A 392 6.67 0.90 -11.77
CA SER A 392 5.79 -0.23 -12.05
C SER A 392 4.40 0.26 -12.45
N SER A 393 3.69 -0.50 -13.26
CA SER A 393 2.25 -0.27 -13.50
C SER A 393 1.37 -0.81 -12.37
N GLU A 394 1.96 -1.59 -11.45
CA GLU A 394 1.24 -2.11 -10.28
C GLU A 394 1.25 -1.11 -9.12
N PRO A 395 0.13 -0.93 -8.38
CA PRO A 395 0.12 -0.14 -7.16
C PRO A 395 1.16 -0.63 -6.17
N ALA A 396 2.09 0.25 -5.77
CA ALA A 396 3.10 -0.06 -4.75
C ALA A 396 2.46 -0.40 -3.39
N LEU A 397 1.25 0.05 -3.18
CA LEU A 397 0.41 -0.17 -2.00
C LEU A 397 -0.95 -0.71 -2.46
N PRO A 398 -1.51 -1.75 -1.80
CA PRO A 398 -2.91 -2.11 -2.01
C PRO A 398 -3.77 -0.90 -1.66
N GLN A 399 -4.45 -0.32 -2.66
CA GLN A 399 -5.41 0.74 -2.38
C GLN A 399 -6.57 0.12 -1.58
N PRO A 400 -6.97 0.71 -0.44
CA PRO A 400 -8.19 0.27 0.21
C PRO A 400 -9.36 0.49 -0.73
N VAL A 401 -10.09 -0.57 -1.02
CA VAL A 401 -11.31 -0.51 -1.85
C VAL A 401 -12.30 0.43 -1.19
N ALA A 402 -12.87 1.35 -1.98
CA ALA A 402 -13.87 2.29 -1.52
C ALA A 402 -15.00 1.55 -0.78
N ASP A 403 -15.32 2.06 0.41
CA ASP A 403 -16.27 1.48 1.35
C ASP A 403 -17.68 1.34 0.76
N VAL A 404 -18.15 0.12 0.60
CA VAL A 404 -19.58 -0.16 0.50
C VAL A 404 -20.03 -0.52 1.91
N GLY A 405 -20.48 0.48 2.68
CA GLY A 405 -20.77 0.36 4.12
C GLY A 405 -21.69 -0.79 4.53
N MET A 406 -22.58 -1.25 3.64
CA MET A 406 -23.52 -2.34 3.90
C MET A 406 -22.86 -3.73 3.83
N VAL A 407 -21.75 -3.89 3.11
CA VAL A 407 -21.08 -5.18 2.94
C VAL A 407 -20.31 -5.57 4.22
N ARG A 408 -19.85 -4.58 4.98
CA ARG A 408 -19.16 -4.77 6.25
C ARG A 408 -20.05 -5.25 7.39
N GLU A 409 -21.30 -4.80 7.45
CA GLU A 409 -22.26 -5.31 8.46
C GLU A 409 -22.53 -6.81 8.31
N LEU A 410 -22.22 -7.37 7.14
CA LEU A 410 -22.36 -8.79 6.82
C LEU A 410 -21.05 -9.59 6.94
N GLY A 411 -19.97 -9.00 7.47
CA GLY A 411 -18.67 -9.67 7.63
C GLY A 411 -17.94 -9.93 6.31
N GLY A 412 -18.25 -9.14 5.25
CA GLY A 412 -17.58 -9.23 3.96
C GLY A 412 -16.58 -8.10 3.74
N GLU A 413 -15.50 -8.37 3.02
CA GLU A 413 -14.49 -7.39 2.58
C GLU A 413 -14.47 -7.34 1.04
N LEU A 414 -14.29 -6.15 0.48
CA LEU A 414 -14.09 -5.97 -0.95
C LEU A 414 -12.58 -5.86 -1.23
N VAL A 415 -12.09 -6.74 -2.10
CA VAL A 415 -10.71 -6.76 -2.55
C VAL A 415 -10.70 -6.46 -4.04
N ALA A 416 -9.94 -5.46 -4.47
CA ALA A 416 -9.70 -5.18 -5.88
C ALA A 416 -8.43 -5.91 -6.34
N TRP A 417 -8.48 -6.49 -7.54
CA TRP A 417 -7.37 -7.16 -8.17
C TRP A 417 -7.32 -6.84 -9.66
N GLU A 418 -6.18 -6.36 -10.15
CA GLU A 418 -5.96 -6.01 -11.55
C GLU A 418 -5.34 -7.19 -12.31
N VAL A 419 -5.87 -7.47 -13.49
CA VAL A 419 -5.46 -8.56 -14.37
C VAL A 419 -4.35 -8.10 -15.30
N GLY A 420 -3.13 -8.60 -15.10
CA GLY A 420 -1.98 -8.34 -15.97
C GLY A 420 -2.03 -9.09 -17.31
N GLU A 421 -1.29 -8.62 -18.32
CA GLU A 421 -1.22 -9.26 -19.65
C GLU A 421 -0.65 -10.70 -19.62
N GLY A 422 0.17 -11.03 -18.63
CA GLY A 422 0.80 -12.35 -18.44
C GLY A 422 0.11 -13.26 -17.45
N ASP A 423 -0.95 -12.81 -16.79
CA ASP A 423 -1.59 -13.55 -15.71
C ASP A 423 -2.34 -14.78 -16.20
N ALA A 424 -2.23 -15.88 -15.46
CA ALA A 424 -2.93 -17.13 -15.77
C ALA A 424 -4.46 -16.98 -15.76
N ALA A 425 -4.97 -15.99 -15.04
CA ALA A 425 -6.40 -15.64 -15.00
C ALA A 425 -6.89 -14.96 -16.29
N ALA A 426 -6.01 -14.31 -17.06
CA ALA A 426 -6.39 -13.64 -18.28
C ALA A 426 -6.91 -14.63 -19.33
N GLY A 427 -8.09 -14.34 -19.89
CA GLY A 427 -8.78 -15.18 -20.87
C GLY A 427 -9.66 -16.28 -20.27
N LEU A 428 -9.66 -16.49 -18.94
CA LEU A 428 -10.57 -17.41 -18.26
C LEU A 428 -11.97 -16.81 -18.10
N LEU A 429 -12.93 -17.67 -17.82
CA LEU A 429 -14.27 -17.25 -17.42
C LEU A 429 -14.29 -17.04 -15.89
N VAL A 430 -15.10 -16.10 -15.40
CA VAL A 430 -15.23 -15.85 -13.95
C VAL A 430 -15.47 -17.13 -13.13
N ARG A 431 -16.26 -18.08 -13.68
CA ARG A 431 -16.47 -19.39 -13.03
C ARG A 431 -15.25 -20.31 -13.02
N GLU A 432 -14.21 -20.00 -13.78
CA GLU A 432 -12.97 -20.80 -13.92
C GLU A 432 -11.84 -20.24 -13.04
N LEU A 433 -12.09 -19.14 -12.34
CA LEU A 433 -11.14 -18.50 -11.45
C LEU A 433 -10.86 -19.29 -10.16
N GLY A 434 -11.62 -20.36 -9.89
CA GLY A 434 -11.41 -21.22 -8.71
C GLY A 434 -11.85 -20.59 -7.38
N LEU A 435 -12.68 -19.54 -7.39
CA LEU A 435 -13.15 -18.86 -6.19
C LEU A 435 -13.86 -19.81 -5.22
N PRO A 436 -13.56 -19.74 -3.90
CA PRO A 436 -14.31 -20.45 -2.88
C PRO A 436 -15.78 -19.97 -2.88
N ARG A 437 -16.68 -20.74 -2.24
CA ARG A 437 -18.12 -20.44 -2.21
C ARG A 437 -18.44 -19.12 -1.51
N GLU A 438 -17.58 -18.72 -0.60
CA GLU A 438 -17.67 -17.55 0.24
C GLU A 438 -17.03 -16.29 -0.41
N ALA A 439 -16.52 -16.42 -1.64
CA ALA A 439 -15.97 -15.32 -2.41
C ALA A 439 -16.69 -15.16 -3.75
N LEU A 440 -16.94 -13.93 -4.15
CA LEU A 440 -17.68 -13.59 -5.37
C LEU A 440 -17.02 -12.41 -6.09
N VAL A 441 -16.81 -12.52 -7.40
CA VAL A 441 -16.56 -11.32 -8.23
C VAL A 441 -17.87 -10.57 -8.37
N HIS A 442 -17.98 -9.42 -7.71
CA HIS A 442 -19.23 -8.66 -7.73
C HIS A 442 -19.23 -7.57 -8.80
N LEU A 443 -18.05 -7.10 -9.22
CA LEU A 443 -17.89 -6.09 -10.25
C LEU A 443 -16.59 -6.34 -11.02
N ILE A 444 -16.59 -6.06 -12.33
CA ILE A 444 -15.41 -5.95 -13.18
C ILE A 444 -15.40 -4.53 -13.75
N VAL A 445 -14.27 -3.83 -13.59
CA VAL A 445 -14.05 -2.55 -14.25
C VAL A 445 -13.13 -2.79 -15.45
N ARG A 446 -13.61 -2.48 -16.65
CA ARG A 446 -12.89 -2.59 -17.91
C ARG A 446 -12.92 -1.25 -18.61
N GLU A 447 -11.75 -0.69 -18.92
CA GLU A 447 -11.63 0.63 -19.58
C GLU A 447 -12.47 1.73 -18.88
N GLY A 448 -12.50 1.71 -17.54
CA GLY A 448 -13.29 2.65 -16.73
C GLY A 448 -14.80 2.42 -16.73
N ARG A 449 -15.29 1.29 -17.29
CA ARG A 449 -16.71 0.93 -17.32
C ARG A 449 -17.01 -0.24 -16.39
N ALA A 450 -18.05 -0.10 -15.59
CA ALA A 450 -18.50 -1.14 -14.69
C ALA A 450 -19.29 -2.23 -15.44
N ILE A 451 -18.86 -3.49 -15.32
CA ILE A 451 -19.48 -4.68 -15.90
C ILE A 451 -19.99 -5.56 -14.76
N ALA A 452 -21.29 -5.87 -14.74
CA ALA A 452 -21.84 -6.87 -13.82
C ALA A 452 -21.40 -8.28 -14.27
N PRO A 453 -20.52 -8.97 -13.54
CA PRO A 453 -19.98 -10.25 -13.98
C PRO A 453 -21.02 -11.36 -13.87
N ARG A 454 -20.94 -12.28 -14.81
CA ARG A 454 -21.63 -13.58 -14.75
C ARG A 454 -20.57 -14.68 -14.79
N GLY A 455 -20.90 -15.87 -14.37
CA GLY A 455 -19.96 -16.99 -14.46
C GLY A 455 -19.42 -17.25 -15.89
N SER A 456 -20.11 -16.75 -16.92
CA SER A 456 -19.70 -16.79 -18.34
C SER A 456 -18.96 -15.56 -18.82
N THR A 457 -18.79 -14.55 -18.00
CA THR A 457 -18.00 -13.35 -18.34
C THR A 457 -16.54 -13.74 -18.45
N ARG A 458 -15.89 -13.34 -19.55
CA ARG A 458 -14.46 -13.58 -19.77
C ARG A 458 -13.68 -12.45 -19.09
N VAL A 459 -12.67 -12.82 -18.33
CA VAL A 459 -11.69 -11.92 -17.74
C VAL A 459 -10.65 -11.57 -18.80
N GLU A 460 -10.35 -10.31 -18.98
CA GLU A 460 -9.38 -9.80 -19.96
C GLU A 460 -8.22 -9.10 -19.26
N ALA A 461 -7.08 -9.04 -19.88
CA ALA A 461 -5.97 -8.25 -19.38
C ALA A 461 -6.37 -6.76 -19.30
N GLY A 462 -6.03 -6.09 -18.20
CA GLY A 462 -6.46 -4.73 -17.89
C GLY A 462 -7.81 -4.64 -17.15
N ASP A 463 -8.47 -5.77 -16.88
CA ASP A 463 -9.67 -5.78 -16.03
C ASP A 463 -9.29 -5.58 -14.55
N GLU A 464 -10.05 -4.77 -13.83
CA GLU A 464 -10.00 -4.69 -12.38
C GLU A 464 -11.17 -5.49 -11.80
N LEU A 465 -10.85 -6.60 -11.12
CA LEU A 465 -11.84 -7.49 -10.49
C LEU A 465 -12.10 -7.05 -9.05
N HIS A 466 -13.33 -6.70 -8.73
CA HIS A 466 -13.75 -6.42 -7.37
C HIS A 466 -14.37 -7.69 -6.75
N LEU A 467 -13.66 -8.24 -5.78
CA LEU A 467 -14.01 -9.47 -5.08
C LEU A 467 -14.67 -9.15 -3.75
N LEU A 468 -15.84 -9.73 -3.51
CA LEU A 468 -16.44 -9.80 -2.20
C LEU A 468 -15.94 -11.08 -1.52
N VAL A 469 -15.26 -10.94 -0.37
CA VAL A 469 -14.65 -12.04 0.36
C VAL A 469 -15.10 -11.98 1.81
N GLN A 470 -15.45 -13.11 2.42
CA GLN A 470 -15.67 -13.14 3.86
C GLN A 470 -14.34 -13.01 4.60
N GLU A 471 -14.30 -12.23 5.68
CA GLU A 471 -13.08 -11.86 6.42
C GLU A 471 -12.22 -13.08 6.82
N HIS A 472 -12.86 -14.18 7.22
CA HIS A 472 -12.15 -15.39 7.62
C HIS A 472 -11.55 -16.22 6.45
N ARG A 473 -11.84 -15.85 5.20
CA ARG A 473 -11.33 -16.50 3.97
C ARG A 473 -10.33 -15.65 3.20
N ARG A 474 -9.91 -14.55 3.76
CA ARG A 474 -8.98 -13.62 3.11
C ARG A 474 -7.67 -14.30 2.72
N GLU A 475 -7.07 -15.08 3.60
CA GLU A 475 -5.81 -15.78 3.33
C GLU A 475 -5.93 -16.76 2.15
N GLU A 476 -7.06 -17.46 2.02
CA GLU A 476 -7.31 -18.35 0.88
C GLU A 476 -7.45 -17.58 -0.44
N VAL A 477 -8.04 -16.39 -0.41
CA VAL A 477 -8.17 -15.56 -1.60
C VAL A 477 -6.84 -14.90 -1.96
N GLU A 478 -6.03 -14.50 -1.00
CA GLU A 478 -4.67 -13.99 -1.24
C GLU A 478 -3.77 -15.08 -1.87
N GLU A 479 -3.89 -16.34 -1.45
CA GLU A 479 -3.19 -17.46 -2.08
C GLU A 479 -3.71 -17.72 -3.50
N LEU A 480 -5.02 -17.63 -3.68
CA LEU A 480 -5.65 -17.79 -4.99
C LEU A 480 -5.24 -16.69 -5.97
N THR A 481 -5.14 -15.43 -5.53
CA THR A 481 -4.68 -14.31 -6.38
C THR A 481 -3.23 -14.49 -6.83
N ARG A 482 -2.39 -15.14 -6.02
CA ARG A 482 -1.04 -15.54 -6.44
C ARG A 482 -1.10 -16.59 -7.56
N LEU A 483 -1.98 -17.60 -7.44
CA LEU A 483 -2.19 -18.59 -8.48
C LEU A 483 -2.77 -18.00 -9.77
N TRP A 484 -3.54 -16.93 -9.68
CA TRP A 484 -4.05 -16.20 -10.84
C TRP A 484 -2.93 -15.54 -11.66
N ARG A 485 -1.82 -15.20 -11.01
CA ARG A 485 -0.61 -14.70 -11.70
C ARG A 485 0.23 -15.82 -12.29
N GLU A 486 0.55 -16.83 -11.50
CA GLU A 486 1.59 -17.82 -11.80
C GLU A 486 1.04 -19.11 -12.43
N GLY A 487 -0.25 -19.47 -12.18
CA GLY A 487 -0.80 -20.78 -12.53
C GLY A 487 -0.06 -21.95 -11.85
N PRO A 488 -0.50 -23.20 -12.09
CA PRO A 488 -1.75 -23.59 -12.70
C PRO A 488 -2.93 -23.37 -11.76
N LEU A 489 -4.05 -22.90 -12.27
CA LEU A 489 -5.29 -22.82 -11.49
C LEU A 489 -5.85 -24.24 -11.33
N GLY A 490 -6.18 -24.59 -10.08
CA GLY A 490 -6.81 -25.86 -9.75
C GLY A 490 -8.15 -26.08 -10.48
N GLU A 491 -8.61 -27.34 -10.52
CA GLU A 491 -9.94 -27.62 -11.07
C GLU A 491 -11.00 -26.83 -10.33
N PRO A 492 -11.91 -26.11 -11.06
CA PRO A 492 -12.97 -25.33 -10.41
C PRO A 492 -13.86 -26.25 -9.58
N ALA A 493 -14.18 -25.84 -8.35
CA ALA A 493 -15.07 -26.57 -7.46
C ALA A 493 -16.38 -26.95 -8.17
N PRO A 494 -16.92 -28.15 -8.00
CA PRO A 494 -18.11 -28.60 -8.72
C PRO A 494 -19.30 -27.71 -8.33
N MET A 495 -19.71 -26.86 -9.25
CA MET A 495 -20.86 -25.98 -9.07
C MET A 495 -22.14 -26.81 -9.17
N LEU A 496 -22.99 -26.76 -8.15
CA LEU A 496 -24.35 -27.26 -8.26
C LEU A 496 -25.10 -26.36 -9.25
N LEU A 497 -25.22 -26.83 -10.49
CA LEU A 497 -26.00 -26.10 -11.50
C LEU A 497 -27.46 -25.96 -11.05
N PRO A 498 -28.08 -24.78 -11.19
CA PRO A 498 -29.52 -24.64 -10.97
C PRO A 498 -30.26 -25.61 -11.89
N ARG A 499 -31.33 -26.22 -11.41
CA ARG A 499 -32.15 -27.22 -12.13
C ARG A 499 -32.60 -26.82 -13.56
N ARG A 500 -32.43 -25.55 -13.95
CA ARG A 500 -32.83 -25.00 -15.26
C ARG A 500 -31.86 -25.28 -16.44
N SER A 501 -30.70 -25.88 -16.21
CA SER A 501 -29.69 -26.15 -17.26
C SER A 501 -29.57 -27.62 -17.64
N ALA A 502 -30.57 -28.44 -17.34
CA ALA A 502 -30.60 -29.81 -17.85
C ALA A 502 -30.59 -29.80 -19.39
N PRO A 503 -29.80 -30.67 -20.07
CA PRO A 503 -29.78 -30.73 -21.51
C PRO A 503 -31.19 -31.08 -22.00
N GLN A 504 -31.63 -30.36 -23.05
CA GLN A 504 -32.90 -30.72 -23.71
C GLN A 504 -32.70 -32.07 -24.39
N VAL A 505 -33.45 -33.05 -23.99
CA VAL A 505 -33.45 -34.40 -24.58
C VAL A 505 -34.68 -34.54 -25.44
N PHE A 506 -34.48 -34.68 -26.75
CA PHE A 506 -35.55 -34.95 -27.70
C PHE A 506 -35.58 -36.47 -28.00
N SER A 507 -36.70 -37.12 -27.77
CA SER A 507 -36.90 -38.48 -28.23
C SER A 507 -37.15 -38.46 -29.74
N VAL A 508 -36.25 -39.07 -30.50
CA VAL A 508 -36.44 -39.27 -31.93
C VAL A 508 -37.44 -40.45 -32.10
N ARG A 509 -38.63 -40.19 -32.62
CA ARG A 509 -39.57 -41.27 -32.95
C ARG A 509 -39.01 -42.06 -34.14
N PRO A 510 -39.09 -43.42 -34.12
CA PRO A 510 -38.72 -44.24 -35.26
C PRO A 510 -39.48 -43.76 -36.52
N GLY A 511 -38.74 -43.43 -37.61
CA GLY A 511 -39.32 -42.98 -38.88
C GLY A 511 -39.16 -41.50 -39.21
N ARG A 512 -38.67 -40.64 -38.33
CA ARG A 512 -38.16 -39.32 -38.72
C ARG A 512 -36.63 -39.41 -38.90
N SER A 513 -36.23 -39.40 -40.15
CA SER A 513 -34.81 -39.29 -40.48
C SER A 513 -34.24 -37.97 -39.91
N LEU A 514 -33.22 -38.03 -39.06
CA LEU A 514 -32.18 -37.02 -39.11
C LEU A 514 -31.73 -37.05 -40.58
N ASP A 515 -31.72 -35.92 -41.28
CA ASP A 515 -31.34 -35.84 -42.69
C ASP A 515 -29.96 -36.50 -43.01
N ASP A 516 -29.26 -36.96 -41.97
CA ASP A 516 -27.96 -37.61 -41.99
C ASP A 516 -27.95 -38.86 -41.08
N ASP A 517 -27.02 -39.79 -41.37
CA ASP A 517 -26.69 -40.96 -40.55
C ASP A 517 -26.42 -40.52 -39.08
N PRO A 518 -27.17 -41.03 -38.08
CA PRO A 518 -26.97 -40.68 -36.67
C PRO A 518 -25.53 -40.93 -36.17
N ALA A 519 -24.80 -41.83 -36.81
CA ALA A 519 -23.38 -42.09 -36.52
C ALA A 519 -22.45 -41.03 -37.14
N ARG A 520 -22.94 -40.28 -38.14
CA ARG A 520 -22.15 -39.27 -38.88
C ARG A 520 -22.97 -38.02 -39.22
N PRO A 521 -23.58 -37.36 -38.23
CA PRO A 521 -24.41 -36.20 -38.53
C PRO A 521 -23.55 -35.04 -39.08
N GLY A 522 -23.99 -34.44 -40.18
CA GLY A 522 -23.42 -33.20 -40.74
C GLY A 522 -24.06 -31.95 -40.08
N ARG A 523 -25.33 -32.08 -39.71
CA ARG A 523 -26.05 -31.06 -38.95
C ARG A 523 -26.86 -31.68 -37.83
N VAL A 524 -27.04 -30.92 -36.74
CA VAL A 524 -27.90 -31.32 -35.63
C VAL A 524 -28.78 -30.12 -35.31
N ASP A 525 -30.09 -30.32 -35.40
CA ASP A 525 -31.08 -29.26 -35.16
C ASP A 525 -30.85 -28.03 -36.08
N GLY A 526 -30.48 -28.29 -37.35
CA GLY A 526 -30.14 -27.24 -38.31
C GLY A 526 -28.75 -26.60 -38.14
N ILE A 527 -28.02 -26.93 -37.07
CA ILE A 527 -26.72 -26.34 -36.73
C ILE A 527 -25.59 -27.26 -37.29
N PRO A 528 -24.63 -26.72 -38.07
CA PRO A 528 -23.52 -27.49 -38.59
C PRO A 528 -22.67 -28.13 -37.49
N VAL A 529 -22.23 -29.36 -37.72
CA VAL A 529 -21.28 -30.05 -36.84
C VAL A 529 -19.86 -29.54 -37.13
N ARG A 530 -19.23 -28.98 -36.10
CA ARG A 530 -17.86 -28.47 -36.19
C ARG A 530 -16.80 -29.57 -36.03
N ALA A 531 -17.03 -30.48 -35.11
CA ALA A 531 -16.11 -31.57 -34.84
C ALA A 531 -16.83 -32.79 -34.28
N ARG A 532 -16.37 -33.98 -34.67
CA ARG A 532 -16.80 -35.25 -34.11
C ARG A 532 -15.83 -35.64 -32.99
N LEU A 533 -16.34 -35.86 -31.79
CA LEU A 533 -15.50 -36.16 -30.63
C LEU A 533 -15.41 -37.67 -30.37
N ARG A 534 -16.54 -38.40 -30.52
CA ARG A 534 -16.63 -39.85 -30.32
C ARG A 534 -17.76 -40.41 -31.20
N SER A 535 -17.61 -41.63 -31.68
CA SER A 535 -18.65 -42.41 -32.36
C SER A 535 -18.74 -43.80 -31.74
N ARG A 536 -19.96 -44.35 -31.65
CA ARG A 536 -20.22 -45.70 -31.16
C ARG A 536 -20.09 -46.69 -32.34
N ARG A 537 -19.37 -47.81 -32.12
CA ARG A 537 -19.14 -48.83 -33.20
C ARG A 537 -20.33 -49.75 -33.40
N ASP A 538 -21.06 -50.09 -32.35
CA ASP A 538 -22.07 -51.16 -32.37
C ASP A 538 -23.51 -50.66 -32.52
N GLN A 539 -23.77 -49.36 -32.42
CA GLN A 539 -25.07 -48.75 -32.65
C GLN A 539 -24.89 -47.34 -33.22
N PRO A 540 -25.84 -46.84 -34.03
CA PRO A 540 -25.73 -45.52 -34.59
C PRO A 540 -25.82 -44.47 -33.44
N GLY A 541 -24.68 -43.78 -33.22
CA GLY A 541 -24.60 -42.71 -32.21
C GLY A 541 -23.24 -42.01 -32.29
N ALA A 542 -23.25 -40.69 -32.04
CA ALA A 542 -22.05 -39.89 -32.02
C ALA A 542 -22.14 -38.77 -31.00
N LEU A 543 -20.99 -38.42 -30.39
CA LEU A 543 -20.80 -37.19 -29.64
C LEU A 543 -20.12 -36.17 -30.56
N VAL A 544 -20.75 -35.03 -30.78
CA VAL A 544 -20.29 -33.97 -31.68
C VAL A 544 -20.28 -32.60 -31.04
N ALA A 545 -19.38 -31.73 -31.48
CA ALA A 545 -19.37 -30.32 -31.18
C ALA A 545 -20.05 -29.53 -32.31
N LEU A 546 -20.95 -28.61 -31.96
CA LEU A 546 -21.69 -27.80 -32.92
C LEU A 546 -20.98 -26.46 -33.17
N ALA A 547 -21.32 -25.81 -34.28
CA ALA A 547 -20.72 -24.54 -34.67
C ALA A 547 -21.06 -23.38 -33.72
N ASP A 548 -22.16 -23.49 -32.99
CA ASP A 548 -22.60 -22.51 -31.98
C ASP A 548 -21.99 -22.72 -30.58
N GLY A 549 -21.04 -23.66 -30.45
CA GLY A 549 -20.35 -23.96 -29.20
C GLY A 549 -21.09 -24.93 -28.26
N ARG A 550 -22.29 -25.42 -28.65
CA ARG A 550 -22.98 -26.51 -27.93
C ARG A 550 -22.43 -27.88 -28.36
N PHE A 551 -22.82 -28.88 -27.62
CA PHE A 551 -22.50 -30.27 -27.89
C PHE A 551 -23.79 -31.07 -28.06
N ALA A 552 -23.72 -32.10 -28.87
CA ALA A 552 -24.83 -33.00 -29.07
C ALA A 552 -24.40 -34.45 -28.97
N ILE A 553 -25.24 -35.31 -28.38
CA ILE A 553 -25.14 -36.77 -28.47
C ILE A 553 -26.34 -37.23 -29.29
N THR A 554 -26.03 -37.95 -30.37
CA THR A 554 -27.01 -38.56 -31.24
C THR A 554 -27.08 -40.07 -31.00
N GLY A 555 -28.21 -40.70 -31.18
CA GLY A 555 -28.45 -42.13 -31.10
C GLY A 555 -29.67 -42.54 -31.89
N ALA A 556 -29.92 -43.85 -32.05
CA ALA A 556 -31.06 -44.34 -32.83
C ALA A 556 -32.43 -43.86 -32.29
N ASP A 557 -32.52 -43.70 -30.98
CA ASP A 557 -33.76 -43.38 -30.26
C ASP A 557 -33.70 -42.10 -29.42
N HIS A 558 -32.57 -41.37 -29.49
CA HIS A 558 -32.41 -40.17 -28.68
C HIS A 558 -31.47 -39.12 -29.28
N LEU A 559 -31.77 -37.89 -29.00
CA LEU A 559 -30.92 -36.72 -29.26
C LEU A 559 -30.86 -35.87 -28.03
N ALA A 560 -29.66 -35.58 -27.51
CA ALA A 560 -29.44 -34.66 -26.43
C ALA A 560 -28.53 -33.52 -26.87
N VAL A 561 -28.95 -32.29 -26.71
CA VAL A 561 -28.19 -31.09 -27.07
C VAL A 561 -28.06 -30.21 -25.84
N GLY A 562 -26.86 -29.72 -25.58
CA GLY A 562 -26.64 -28.85 -24.42
C GLY A 562 -25.23 -28.30 -24.34
N GLY A 563 -24.98 -27.47 -23.33
CA GLY A 563 -23.64 -27.05 -22.99
C GLY A 563 -22.80 -28.25 -22.54
N ARG A 564 -21.50 -28.16 -22.73
CA ARG A 564 -20.50 -29.21 -22.49
C ARG A 564 -20.68 -29.93 -21.15
N ARG A 565 -20.77 -29.14 -20.05
CA ARG A 565 -20.90 -29.66 -18.69
C ARG A 565 -22.25 -30.30 -18.42
N ALA A 566 -23.33 -29.64 -18.85
CA ALA A 566 -24.68 -30.16 -18.69
C ALA A 566 -24.86 -31.50 -19.40
N LEU A 567 -24.26 -31.64 -20.57
CA LEU A 567 -24.28 -32.89 -21.33
C LEU A 567 -23.42 -33.96 -20.68
N ALA A 568 -22.25 -33.61 -20.12
CA ALA A 568 -21.38 -34.54 -19.37
C ALA A 568 -22.09 -35.10 -18.13
N GLU A 569 -22.77 -34.26 -17.36
CA GLU A 569 -23.56 -34.68 -16.19
C GLU A 569 -24.76 -35.57 -16.60
N TRP A 570 -25.39 -35.25 -17.71
CA TRP A 570 -26.47 -36.08 -18.24
C TRP A 570 -25.96 -37.48 -18.64
N CYS A 571 -24.81 -37.56 -19.31
CA CYS A 571 -24.15 -38.82 -19.67
C CYS A 571 -23.79 -39.63 -18.40
N GLY A 572 -23.17 -38.97 -17.42
CA GLY A 572 -22.83 -39.61 -16.14
C GLY A 572 -24.06 -40.21 -15.43
N ARG A 573 -25.17 -39.45 -15.38
CA ARG A 573 -26.43 -39.98 -14.82
C ARG A 573 -27.00 -41.17 -15.60
N ARG A 574 -26.86 -41.18 -16.92
CA ARG A 574 -27.25 -42.33 -17.72
C ARG A 574 -26.42 -43.57 -17.47
N ALA A 575 -25.11 -43.40 -17.31
CA ALA A 575 -24.20 -44.51 -16.96
C ALA A 575 -24.54 -45.17 -15.60
N LEU A 576 -25.21 -44.48 -14.71
CA LEU A 576 -25.61 -44.96 -13.37
C LEU A 576 -27.03 -45.58 -13.34
N ARG A 577 -27.75 -45.61 -14.47
CA ARG A 577 -29.09 -46.23 -14.47
C ARG A 577 -29.03 -47.75 -14.30
N ALA A 578 -29.96 -48.26 -13.49
CA ALA A 578 -30.13 -49.71 -13.37
C ALA A 578 -30.67 -50.32 -14.69
N GLY A 579 -30.20 -51.50 -15.05
CA GLY A 579 -30.69 -52.25 -16.21
C GLY A 579 -30.02 -51.96 -17.55
N ILE A 580 -28.98 -51.10 -17.59
CA ILE A 580 -28.18 -50.89 -18.82
C ILE A 580 -27.05 -51.92 -18.92
N GLY A 581 -26.77 -52.40 -20.14
CA GLY A 581 -25.65 -53.32 -20.41
C GLY A 581 -24.29 -52.68 -20.19
N GLU A 582 -23.27 -53.48 -20.01
CA GLU A 582 -21.89 -53.02 -19.75
C GLU A 582 -21.33 -52.16 -20.87
N ALA A 583 -21.56 -52.54 -22.14
CA ALA A 583 -21.14 -51.76 -23.30
C ALA A 583 -21.83 -50.38 -23.40
N GLU A 584 -23.07 -50.30 -22.99
CA GLU A 584 -23.82 -49.05 -22.96
C GLU A 584 -23.35 -48.15 -21.81
N ARG A 585 -23.06 -48.71 -20.66
CA ARG A 585 -22.49 -48.02 -19.50
C ARG A 585 -21.10 -47.44 -19.84
N SER A 586 -20.24 -48.22 -20.47
CA SER A 586 -18.92 -47.79 -20.94
C SER A 586 -19.04 -46.61 -21.92
N TRP A 587 -19.97 -46.66 -22.88
CA TRP A 587 -20.22 -45.55 -23.81
C TRP A 587 -20.57 -44.24 -23.09
N TRP A 588 -21.51 -44.31 -22.13
CA TRP A 588 -21.91 -43.10 -21.40
C TRP A 588 -20.78 -42.52 -20.54
N GLN A 589 -19.94 -43.37 -19.96
CA GLN A 589 -18.76 -42.93 -19.22
C GLN A 589 -17.71 -42.30 -20.15
N GLU A 590 -17.45 -42.92 -21.29
CA GLU A 590 -16.53 -42.35 -22.28
C GLU A 590 -17.05 -41.02 -22.87
N ALA A 591 -18.34 -40.91 -23.15
CA ALA A 591 -18.93 -39.68 -23.63
C ALA A 591 -18.86 -38.56 -22.58
N ALA A 592 -19.11 -38.88 -21.31
CA ALA A 592 -18.93 -37.94 -20.20
C ALA A 592 -17.47 -37.48 -20.08
N GLY A 593 -16.52 -38.43 -20.13
CA GLY A 593 -15.08 -38.14 -20.08
C GLY A 593 -14.59 -37.29 -21.27
N ALA A 594 -15.07 -37.55 -22.48
CA ALA A 594 -14.71 -36.78 -23.68
C ALA A 594 -15.22 -35.33 -23.62
N LEU A 595 -16.28 -35.08 -22.86
CA LEU A 595 -16.81 -33.74 -22.62
C LEU A 595 -16.05 -32.98 -21.50
N VAL A 596 -15.27 -33.66 -20.68
CA VAL A 596 -14.45 -33.03 -19.61
C VAL A 596 -13.09 -32.56 -20.15
N VAL A 597 -12.51 -33.26 -21.11
CA VAL A 597 -11.19 -32.93 -21.72
C VAL A 597 -11.31 -31.70 -22.65
N PRO A 598 -10.42 -30.71 -22.60
CA PRO A 598 -10.42 -29.56 -23.52
C PRO A 598 -10.26 -30.02 -24.98
N VAL A 599 -11.14 -29.53 -25.89
CA VAL A 599 -10.97 -29.73 -27.32
C VAL A 599 -9.76 -28.92 -27.80
N PRO A 600 -8.74 -29.51 -28.41
CA PRO A 600 -7.64 -28.76 -29.01
C PRO A 600 -8.19 -27.74 -30.01
N ARG A 601 -7.71 -26.50 -29.96
CA ARG A 601 -8.02 -25.51 -30.99
C ARG A 601 -7.46 -26.01 -32.33
N PRO A 602 -8.20 -25.97 -33.43
CA PRO A 602 -7.62 -26.20 -34.75
C PRO A 602 -6.57 -25.13 -35.01
N ARG A 603 -5.39 -25.54 -35.49
CA ARG A 603 -4.30 -24.66 -35.93
C ARG A 603 -4.72 -23.80 -37.09
#